data_eabd636861e6dce405007531b6ec50a1
#
_entry.id   eabd636861e6dce405007531b6ec50a1
#
_cell.length_a   1.000
_cell.length_b   1.000
_cell.length_c   1.000
_cell.angle_alpha   90.00
_cell.angle_beta   90.00
_cell.angle_gamma   90.00
#
_symmetry.space_group_name_H-M   'P 1'
#
loop_
_entity.id
_entity.type
_entity.pdbx_description
1 polymer ?
#
loop_
_entity_poly.entity_id
_entity_poly.type
_entity_poly.pdbx_seq_one_letter_code
_entity_poly.pdbx_strand_id
1 'polypeptide(L)'
;MSADGNQPEPLVTVTGLDHIGLRVRDVESSLSFYTGLLGLESERVKEWRNGEVTFPSVRLNSSTLIDLFAAPDVREPTTINQDHFCLEIKPIDVAHLKTRCMK
;
A
#
# COMPACT_ATOMS: atom_id res chain seq x y z
N MET A 1 -14.63 2.61 16.89
CA MET A 1 -15.47 1.71 17.33
C MET A 1 -16.46 2.22 18.28
N SER A 2 -17.62 1.99 18.02
CA SER A 2 -18.68 2.50 18.84
C SER A 2 -18.74 1.80 20.16
N ALA A 3 -19.11 2.52 21.18
CA ALA A 3 -19.24 1.97 22.48
C ALA A 3 -20.68 1.82 22.91
N ASP A 4 -21.59 2.13 22.08
CA ASP A 4 -22.97 2.20 22.53
C ASP A 4 -23.72 0.89 22.39
N GLY A 5 -23.12 -0.13 21.91
CA GLY A 5 -23.75 -1.42 21.84
C GLY A 5 -24.89 -1.51 20.81
N ASN A 6 -25.23 -0.42 20.19
CA ASN A 6 -26.27 -0.40 19.17
C ASN A 6 -25.70 -0.43 17.78
N GLN A 7 -24.39 -0.52 17.68
CA GLN A 7 -23.74 -0.62 16.40
C GLN A 7 -24.10 -1.93 15.74
N PRO A 8 -24.41 -1.90 14.45
CA PRO A 8 -24.60 -3.17 13.76
C PRO A 8 -23.32 -3.95 13.70
N GLU A 9 -23.45 -5.22 13.47
CA GLU A 9 -22.28 -6.08 13.29
C GLU A 9 -21.43 -5.56 12.15
N PRO A 10 -20.13 -5.63 12.28
CA PRO A 10 -19.26 -5.20 11.17
C PRO A 10 -19.52 -6.06 9.95
N LEU A 11 -19.44 -5.44 8.79
CA LEU A 11 -19.63 -6.15 7.55
C LEU A 11 -18.47 -7.11 7.26
N VAL A 12 -17.27 -6.69 7.59
CA VAL A 12 -16.06 -7.49 7.33
C VAL A 12 -15.17 -7.45 8.54
N THR A 13 -14.25 -8.37 8.56
CA THR A 13 -13.19 -8.37 9.58
C THR A 13 -11.89 -8.00 8.89
N VAL A 14 -11.28 -6.92 9.31
CA VAL A 14 -10.00 -6.49 8.78
C VAL A 14 -8.91 -7.27 9.47
N THR A 15 -8.06 -7.92 8.68
CA THR A 15 -7.00 -8.76 9.24
C THR A 15 -5.62 -8.15 9.08
N GLY A 16 -5.50 -7.11 8.28
CA GLY A 16 -4.18 -6.50 8.10
C GLY A 16 -4.19 -5.48 7.00
N LEU A 17 -3.03 -5.02 6.68
CA LEU A 17 -2.81 -4.03 5.64
C LEU A 17 -2.09 -4.72 4.49
N ASP A 18 -2.70 -4.70 3.32
CA ASP A 18 -2.11 -5.38 2.16
C ASP A 18 -0.96 -4.58 1.58
N HIS A 19 -1.17 -3.31 1.34
CA HIS A 19 -0.08 -2.48 0.82
C HIS A 19 -0.38 -1.02 1.04
N ILE A 20 0.68 -0.22 0.94
CA ILE A 20 0.62 1.23 0.99
C ILE A 20 1.31 1.74 -0.26
N GLY A 21 0.74 2.75 -0.87
CA GLY A 21 1.38 3.40 -2.00
C GLY A 21 2.04 4.69 -1.56
N LEU A 22 3.31 4.83 -1.83
CA LEU A 22 4.06 6.05 -1.53
C LEU A 22 4.51 6.71 -2.81
N ARG A 23 4.37 8.00 -2.87
CA ARG A 23 4.89 8.79 -3.98
C ARG A 23 6.22 9.35 -3.58
N VAL A 24 7.24 9.00 -4.33
CA VAL A 24 8.60 9.37 -3.98
C VAL A 24 9.25 10.08 -5.16
N ARG A 25 10.19 10.95 -4.84
CA ARG A 25 10.86 11.71 -5.87
C ARG A 25 11.80 10.83 -6.69
N ASP A 26 12.48 9.92 -6.03
CA ASP A 26 13.48 9.08 -6.67
C ASP A 26 13.27 7.65 -6.20
N VAL A 27 12.70 6.82 -7.07
CA VAL A 27 12.36 5.45 -6.72
C VAL A 27 13.63 4.64 -6.41
N GLU A 28 14.71 4.87 -7.17
CA GLU A 28 15.94 4.11 -6.92
C GLU A 28 16.53 4.43 -5.55
N SER A 29 16.49 5.71 -5.15
CA SER A 29 16.96 6.07 -3.83
C SER A 29 16.12 5.45 -2.73
N SER A 30 14.81 5.43 -2.94
CA SER A 30 13.90 4.81 -1.98
C SER A 30 14.14 3.32 -1.88
N LEU A 31 14.35 2.65 -3.00
CA LEU A 31 14.67 1.24 -3.00
C LEU A 31 15.94 0.98 -2.21
N SER A 32 16.94 1.81 -2.44
CA SER A 32 18.20 1.68 -1.73
C SER A 32 18.02 1.80 -0.23
N PHE A 33 17.20 2.75 0.18
CA PHE A 33 16.91 2.95 1.59
C PHE A 33 16.24 1.73 2.19
N TYR A 34 15.16 1.27 1.57
CA TYR A 34 14.39 0.17 2.14
C TYR A 34 15.12 -1.16 2.07
N THR A 35 15.81 -1.42 0.97
CA THR A 35 16.48 -2.72 0.83
C THR A 35 17.85 -2.72 1.46
N GLY A 36 18.58 -1.61 1.34
CA GLY A 36 19.96 -1.55 1.85
C GLY A 36 20.01 -1.24 3.33
N LEU A 37 19.37 -0.14 3.73
CA LEU A 37 19.42 0.29 5.11
C LEU A 37 18.53 -0.53 6.01
N LEU A 38 17.31 -0.81 5.57
CA LEU A 38 16.37 -1.54 6.38
C LEU A 38 16.35 -3.04 6.11
N GLY A 39 17.01 -3.48 5.05
CA GLY A 39 17.12 -4.90 4.78
C GLY A 39 15.86 -5.57 4.28
N LEU A 40 14.91 -4.81 3.74
CA LEU A 40 13.69 -5.40 3.24
C LEU A 40 13.91 -5.95 1.84
N GLU A 41 13.08 -6.91 1.46
CA GLU A 41 13.16 -7.48 0.12
C GLU A 41 12.35 -6.65 -0.85
N SER A 42 12.85 -6.54 -2.07
CA SER A 42 12.12 -5.83 -3.10
C SER A 42 11.38 -6.81 -4.00
N GLU A 43 10.37 -6.29 -4.69
CA GLU A 43 9.60 -7.07 -5.64
C GLU A 43 9.40 -6.25 -6.90
N ARG A 44 9.48 -6.90 -8.03
CA ARG A 44 9.23 -6.32 -9.35
C ARG A 44 10.22 -5.23 -9.75
N VAL A 45 11.38 -5.19 -9.10
CA VAL A 45 12.37 -4.17 -9.44
C VAL A 45 12.90 -4.38 -10.83
N LYS A 46 13.19 -5.62 -11.18
CA LYS A 46 13.71 -5.94 -12.50
C LYS A 46 12.67 -5.59 -13.57
N GLU A 47 11.44 -6.00 -13.34
CA GLU A 47 10.35 -5.71 -14.25
C GLU A 47 10.12 -4.21 -14.39
N TRP A 48 10.23 -3.51 -13.28
CA TRP A 48 10.06 -2.06 -13.30
C TRP A 48 11.16 -1.39 -14.10
N ARG A 49 12.40 -1.82 -13.89
CA ARG A 49 13.51 -1.23 -14.62
C ARG A 49 13.43 -1.53 -16.11
N ASN A 50 12.80 -2.65 -16.46
CA ASN A 50 12.59 -3.01 -17.85
C ASN A 50 11.37 -2.37 -18.45
N GLY A 51 10.61 -1.61 -17.68
CA GLY A 51 9.41 -0.96 -18.19
C GLY A 51 8.19 -1.86 -18.27
N GLU A 52 8.27 -3.04 -17.66
CA GLU A 52 7.16 -3.99 -17.75
C GLU A 52 6.06 -3.69 -16.75
N VAL A 53 6.40 -3.05 -15.64
CA VAL A 53 5.42 -2.60 -14.67
C VAL A 53 5.72 -1.16 -14.33
N THR A 54 4.73 -0.48 -13.78
CA THR A 54 4.85 0.95 -13.53
C THR A 54 5.50 1.28 -12.21
N PHE A 55 5.59 0.33 -11.30
CA PHE A 55 6.22 0.61 -10.01
C PHE A 55 6.77 -0.67 -9.39
N PRO A 56 7.84 -0.54 -8.63
CA PRO A 56 8.35 -1.65 -7.83
C PRO A 56 7.76 -1.58 -6.43
N SER A 57 8.03 -2.61 -5.64
CA SER A 57 7.55 -2.67 -4.27
C SER A 57 8.64 -3.17 -3.35
N VAL A 58 8.50 -2.90 -2.06
CA VAL A 58 9.32 -3.53 -1.05
C VAL A 58 8.41 -4.27 -0.09
N ARG A 59 8.87 -5.40 0.38
CA ARG A 59 8.06 -6.26 1.22
C ARG A 59 8.36 -6.01 2.68
N LEU A 60 7.35 -5.53 3.39
CA LEU A 60 7.48 -5.26 4.80
C LEU A 60 7.50 -6.54 5.61
N ASN A 61 6.58 -7.43 5.27
CA ASN A 61 6.50 -8.76 5.86
C ASN A 61 5.72 -9.63 4.89
N SER A 62 5.33 -10.82 5.31
CA SER A 62 4.67 -11.75 4.39
C SER A 62 3.32 -11.25 3.90
N SER A 63 2.76 -10.25 4.55
CA SER A 63 1.41 -9.76 4.21
C SER A 63 1.36 -8.37 3.65
N THR A 64 2.40 -7.58 3.80
CA THR A 64 2.31 -6.14 3.52
C THR A 64 3.42 -5.66 2.62
N LEU A 65 3.03 -4.89 1.61
CA LEU A 65 3.96 -4.31 0.66
C LEU A 65 3.93 -2.79 0.75
N ILE A 66 5.02 -2.16 0.35
CA ILE A 66 5.06 -0.74 0.11
C ILE A 66 5.32 -0.57 -1.38
N ASP A 67 4.37 0.04 -2.09
CA ASP A 67 4.52 0.30 -3.51
C ASP A 67 5.10 1.69 -3.70
N LEU A 68 6.08 1.82 -4.58
CA LEU A 68 6.79 3.08 -4.75
C LEU A 68 6.45 3.67 -6.11
N PHE A 69 5.84 4.84 -6.09
CA PHE A 69 5.44 5.53 -7.32
C PHE A 69 6.30 6.75 -7.52
N ALA A 70 6.79 6.92 -8.73
CA ALA A 70 7.61 8.07 -9.06
C ALA A 70 6.77 9.34 -9.08
N ALA A 71 7.24 10.36 -8.40
CA ALA A 71 6.60 11.66 -8.40
C ALA A 71 7.69 12.71 -8.37
N PRO A 72 8.45 12.83 -9.44
CA PRO A 72 9.63 13.68 -9.44
C PRO A 72 9.35 15.15 -9.23
N ASP A 73 8.12 15.57 -9.44
CA ASP A 73 7.76 16.97 -9.25
C ASP A 73 7.27 17.30 -7.86
N VAL A 74 7.32 16.37 -6.95
CA VAL A 74 6.97 16.63 -5.56
C VAL A 74 8.02 17.54 -4.95
N ARG A 75 7.61 18.68 -4.45
CA ARG A 75 8.55 19.62 -3.89
C ARG A 75 8.14 20.24 -2.58
N GLU A 76 6.88 20.16 -2.24
CA GLU A 76 6.38 20.82 -1.05
C GLU A 76 6.37 19.85 0.10
N PRO A 77 6.79 20.28 1.28
CA PRO A 77 6.70 19.39 2.43
C PRO A 77 5.27 19.00 2.76
N THR A 78 4.31 19.80 2.35
CA THR A 78 2.92 19.47 2.59
C THR A 78 2.33 18.58 1.52
N THR A 79 3.11 18.23 0.51
CA THR A 79 2.64 17.37 -0.55
C THR A 79 2.40 15.98 0.01
N ILE A 80 1.27 15.41 -0.33
CA ILE A 80 0.94 14.07 0.13
C ILE A 80 1.83 13.09 -0.59
N ASN A 81 2.54 12.24 0.16
CA ASN A 81 3.33 11.22 -0.48
C ASN A 81 2.75 9.83 -0.32
N GLN A 82 1.67 9.69 0.43
CA GLN A 82 0.95 8.44 0.47
C GLN A 82 -0.14 8.47 -0.58
N ASP A 83 -0.06 7.54 -1.52
CA ASP A 83 -1.01 7.52 -2.62
C ASP A 83 -2.28 6.77 -2.25
N HIS A 84 -2.13 5.62 -1.63
CA HIS A 84 -3.28 4.82 -1.22
C HIS A 84 -2.82 3.74 -0.26
N PHE A 85 -3.78 3.06 0.35
CA PHE A 85 -3.47 1.84 1.09
C PHE A 85 -4.60 0.87 0.86
N CYS A 86 -4.31 -0.39 1.10
CA CYS A 86 -5.24 -1.46 0.83
C CYS A 86 -5.29 -2.38 2.03
N LEU A 87 -6.48 -2.59 2.55
CA LEU A 87 -6.66 -3.41 3.72
C LEU A 87 -6.91 -4.86 3.35
N GLU A 88 -6.41 -5.74 4.20
CA GLU A 88 -6.61 -7.16 4.06
C GLU A 88 -7.81 -7.56 4.88
N ILE A 89 -8.72 -8.32 4.31
CA ILE A 89 -9.90 -8.75 5.03
C ILE A 89 -10.08 -10.25 4.86
N LYS A 90 -10.90 -10.83 5.73
CA LYS A 90 -11.28 -12.21 5.57
C LYS A 90 -12.17 -12.37 4.35
N PRO A 91 -12.16 -13.54 3.74
CA PRO A 91 -13.01 -13.75 2.56
C PRO A 91 -14.47 -13.44 2.85
N ILE A 92 -15.13 -12.81 1.88
CA ILE A 92 -16.48 -12.35 2.05
C ILE A 92 -17.14 -12.29 0.67
N ASP A 93 -18.45 -12.20 0.66
CA ASP A 93 -19.19 -12.03 -0.57
C ASP A 93 -18.78 -10.72 -1.24
N VAL A 94 -18.16 -10.83 -2.40
CA VAL A 94 -17.63 -9.67 -3.08
C VAL A 94 -18.72 -8.70 -3.49
N ALA A 95 -19.84 -9.21 -3.94
CA ALA A 95 -20.93 -8.34 -4.36
C ALA A 95 -21.43 -7.49 -3.20
N HIS A 96 -21.54 -8.10 -2.03
CA HIS A 96 -21.97 -7.40 -0.84
C HIS A 96 -20.93 -6.35 -0.44
N LEU A 97 -19.68 -6.71 -0.52
CA LEU A 97 -18.59 -5.81 -0.17
C LEU A 97 -18.57 -4.59 -1.08
N LYS A 98 -18.85 -4.79 -2.36
CA LYS A 98 -18.82 -3.70 -3.31
C LYS A 98 -19.77 -2.58 -2.97
N THR A 99 -20.90 -2.91 -2.43
CA THR A 99 -21.89 -1.89 -2.12
C THR A 99 -21.50 -1.06 -0.92
N ARG A 100 -20.53 -1.53 -0.14
CA ARG A 100 -20.09 -0.84 1.06
C ARG A 100 -18.69 -0.31 0.94
N CYS A 101 -18.02 -0.58 -0.15
CA CYS A 101 -16.64 -0.17 -0.31
C CYS A 101 -16.55 1.32 -0.50
N MET A 102 -15.65 1.93 0.28
CA MET A 102 -15.48 3.37 0.19
C MET A 102 -14.16 3.63 -0.47
N LYS A 103 -14.18 4.33 -1.52
CA LYS A 103 -12.92 4.60 -2.17
C LYS A 103 -12.66 6.06 -2.31
#